data_edfc4ffcd9caeabc6306be685feaab67
#
_entry.id   edfc4ffcd9caeabc6306be685feaab67
#
_cell.length_a   1.000
_cell.length_b   1.000
_cell.length_c   1.000
_cell.angle_alpha   90.00
_cell.angle_beta   90.00
_cell.angle_gamma   90.00
#
_symmetry.space_group_name_H-M   'P 1'
#
loop_
_entity.id
_entity.type
_entity.pdbx_description
1 polymer ?
#
loop_
_entity_poly.entity_id
_entity_poly.type
_entity_poly.pdbx_seq_one_letter_code
_entity_poly.pdbx_strand_id
1 'polypeptide(L)'
;MPTRRHPLRLLVALLTIGALAAACGGGNREGGSAETTVPGTEPAVARESSDVGVTEDAVTIGVISGDIEKLVQIGFASDIGDVRSMYETYLVNANAGGGINGRRIDWVFEEFDLVGGADSMRDACERLFEAADPFVVLTSSGFVDAMPCVTEDHDTPVIAMEPFADTAYSDAGGNLFTIPASSQVSVTAMVEMIAAQGALEGKTLGVLYGDRPGMEETVESALEPALERAGLTLTAKAQVVGMSSDPSTFVQFADTIEALKGAGVDGLFLLHDSFLATNFLTQASKAGFTPDVYASDYQHISDPTVIPFIENYQAQAEFDGMLGVTYTRTGLDSTSGRPDPLDQGCVSRYEAVRGPDVPEYGTQRWAHLAMICQQIDLMLRGIRDAGPNPTQEGFRDAITALSSMHLGYGGSGSFAPGKQDGADEFRVVRYDAATNTFVEVAPYAVAGR
;
A
#
# COMPACT_ATOMS: atom_id res chain seq x y z
N MET A 1 53.33 21.06 16.88
CA MET A 1 54.53 20.71 16.10
C MET A 1 54.24 19.49 15.29
N PRO A 2 54.59 19.40 14.01
CA PRO A 2 54.50 20.42 12.96
C PRO A 2 53.59 19.97 11.78
N THR A 3 53.14 20.98 11.08
CA THR A 3 52.54 21.05 9.78
C THR A 3 53.25 20.28 8.64
N ARG A 4 52.52 19.63 7.73
CA ARG A 4 52.98 19.47 6.33
C ARG A 4 51.84 19.74 5.37
N ARG A 5 51.99 20.87 4.65
CA ARG A 5 51.30 21.23 3.40
C ARG A 5 52.02 20.53 2.24
N HIS A 6 51.30 20.04 1.24
CA HIS A 6 51.79 19.88 -0.13
C HIS A 6 50.66 20.14 -1.15
N PRO A 7 51.00 20.53 -2.38
CA PRO A 7 50.29 21.55 -3.12
C PRO A 7 49.44 20.99 -4.31
N LEU A 8 48.56 21.88 -4.70
CA LEU A 8 47.78 21.98 -5.92
C LEU A 8 48.58 21.67 -7.20
N ARG A 9 48.10 20.81 -8.08
CA ARG A 9 48.47 20.78 -9.50
C ARG A 9 47.21 20.93 -10.35
N LEU A 10 47.08 22.13 -10.90
CA LEU A 10 46.24 22.46 -12.06
C LEU A 10 46.77 21.72 -13.27
N LEU A 11 45.89 21.06 -14.03
CA LEU A 11 46.12 20.65 -15.39
C LEU A 11 45.01 21.26 -16.27
N VAL A 12 45.43 22.28 -17.03
CA VAL A 12 44.68 22.93 -18.11
C VAL A 12 44.82 22.04 -19.35
N ALA A 13 43.71 21.58 -19.93
CA ALA A 13 43.68 20.95 -21.26
C ALA A 13 42.90 21.86 -22.22
N LEU A 14 43.63 22.36 -23.22
CA LEU A 14 43.15 23.20 -24.30
C LEU A 14 42.24 22.42 -25.26
N LEU A 15 41.12 23.04 -25.60
CA LEU A 15 40.26 22.68 -26.74
C LEU A 15 40.89 23.22 -28.03
N THR A 16 41.10 22.33 -29.02
CA THR A 16 41.35 22.71 -30.41
C THR A 16 40.11 22.61 -31.24
N ILE A 17 39.67 23.76 -31.78
CA ILE A 17 38.59 23.87 -32.75
C ILE A 17 39.21 23.62 -34.16
N GLY A 18 38.71 22.60 -34.85
CA GLY A 18 39.01 22.34 -36.25
C GLY A 18 37.87 22.77 -37.15
N ALA A 19 38.02 23.88 -37.86
CA ALA A 19 37.15 24.27 -38.96
C ALA A 19 37.66 23.62 -40.24
N LEU A 20 36.75 22.93 -40.98
CA LEU A 20 37.04 22.52 -42.36
C LEU A 20 36.04 23.24 -43.30
N ALA A 21 36.63 24.00 -44.16
CA ALA A 21 36.01 24.82 -45.18
C ALA A 21 35.64 24.04 -46.43
N ALA A 22 34.69 24.57 -47.11
CA ALA A 22 34.02 24.08 -48.32
C ALA A 22 34.97 24.01 -49.56
N ALA A 23 34.74 23.04 -50.41
CA ALA A 23 35.18 23.08 -51.81
C ALA A 23 33.93 22.98 -52.73
N CYS A 24 33.78 24.02 -53.53
CA CYS A 24 32.85 24.11 -54.62
C CYS A 24 33.29 23.20 -55.83
N GLY A 25 32.34 22.43 -56.35
CA GLY A 25 32.51 21.77 -57.63
C GLY A 25 31.17 21.76 -58.37
N GLY A 26 31.06 22.61 -59.37
CA GLY A 26 29.86 22.73 -60.19
C GLY A 26 29.61 21.56 -61.15
N GLY A 27 28.37 21.24 -61.37
CA GLY A 27 27.89 20.29 -62.36
C GLY A 27 26.37 20.43 -62.54
N ASN A 28 25.95 21.13 -63.57
CA ASN A 28 24.56 21.19 -64.03
C ASN A 28 24.03 19.79 -64.34
N ARG A 29 22.89 19.39 -63.77
CA ARG A 29 21.92 18.47 -64.36
C ARG A 29 20.50 18.86 -63.89
N GLU A 30 19.64 18.96 -64.92
CA GLU A 30 18.23 19.32 -64.84
C GLU A 30 17.39 18.29 -64.08
N GLY A 31 16.36 18.80 -63.40
CA GLY A 31 15.03 18.20 -63.30
C GLY A 31 14.85 17.06 -62.27
N GLY A 32 14.24 17.42 -61.16
CA GLY A 32 13.62 16.51 -60.21
C GLY A 32 13.43 17.19 -58.87
N SER A 33 12.34 17.92 -58.73
CA SER A 33 11.90 18.37 -57.41
C SER A 33 11.56 17.15 -56.55
N ALA A 34 12.54 16.67 -55.80
CA ALA A 34 12.26 15.79 -54.68
C ALA A 34 11.69 16.68 -53.57
N GLU A 35 10.40 16.69 -53.40
CA GLU A 35 9.76 17.13 -52.17
C GLU A 35 10.38 16.33 -51.02
N THR A 36 11.20 17.01 -50.25
CA THR A 36 11.65 16.50 -48.97
C THR A 36 10.41 16.51 -48.07
N THR A 37 9.69 15.38 -48.03
CA THR A 37 8.68 15.15 -47.00
C THR A 37 9.40 15.18 -45.65
N VAL A 38 9.27 16.33 -45.01
CA VAL A 38 9.51 16.47 -43.56
C VAL A 38 8.61 15.40 -42.93
N PRO A 39 9.13 14.49 -42.05
CA PRO A 39 8.26 13.57 -41.33
C PRO A 39 7.18 14.43 -40.67
N GLY A 40 5.92 14.25 -41.09
CA GLY A 40 4.81 14.97 -40.53
C GLY A 40 4.78 14.68 -39.04
N THR A 41 4.87 15.72 -38.24
CA THR A 41 4.45 15.66 -36.83
C THR A 41 2.98 15.25 -36.91
N GLU A 42 2.67 14.03 -36.43
CA GLU A 42 1.26 13.66 -36.27
C GLU A 42 0.55 14.80 -35.52
N PRO A 43 -0.62 15.25 -35.97
CA PRO A 43 -1.33 16.30 -35.28
C PRO A 43 -1.58 15.87 -33.86
N ALA A 44 -1.17 16.69 -32.91
CA ALA A 44 -1.43 16.41 -31.48
C ALA A 44 -2.94 16.19 -31.32
N VAL A 45 -3.33 15.06 -30.73
CA VAL A 45 -4.73 14.76 -30.47
C VAL A 45 -5.30 15.87 -29.59
N ALA A 46 -6.43 16.47 -30.03
CA ALA A 46 -7.10 17.51 -29.25
C ALA A 46 -7.55 16.92 -27.90
N ARG A 47 -7.40 17.71 -26.86
CA ARG A 47 -7.91 17.35 -25.52
C ARG A 47 -9.40 17.67 -25.46
N GLU A 48 -10.17 16.73 -24.95
CA GLU A 48 -11.62 16.81 -24.85
C GLU A 48 -12.10 16.51 -23.44
N SER A 49 -13.29 16.95 -23.08
CA SER A 49 -14.00 16.46 -21.89
C SER A 49 -14.50 15.05 -22.20
N SER A 50 -13.70 14.05 -21.87
CA SER A 50 -13.87 12.68 -22.36
C SER A 50 -14.66 11.78 -21.41
N ASP A 51 -14.74 12.15 -20.13
CA ASP A 51 -15.46 11.38 -19.10
C ASP A 51 -15.74 12.24 -17.86
N VAL A 52 -16.41 11.64 -16.86
CA VAL A 52 -16.61 12.22 -15.52
C VAL A 52 -15.27 12.68 -14.97
N GLY A 53 -15.23 13.87 -14.38
CA GLY A 53 -14.02 14.43 -13.79
C GLY A 53 -12.91 14.83 -14.78
N VAL A 54 -13.13 14.71 -16.11
CA VAL A 54 -12.16 15.07 -17.15
C VAL A 54 -12.66 16.26 -17.96
N THR A 55 -11.86 17.33 -18.01
CA THR A 55 -12.07 18.49 -18.88
C THR A 55 -10.89 18.64 -19.85
N GLU A 56 -10.96 19.60 -20.78
CA GLU A 56 -9.84 19.91 -21.66
C GLU A 56 -8.56 20.29 -20.89
N ASP A 57 -8.71 20.91 -19.70
CA ASP A 57 -7.61 21.49 -18.94
C ASP A 57 -7.27 20.75 -17.63
N ALA A 58 -8.16 19.91 -17.13
CA ALA A 58 -7.98 19.25 -15.83
C ALA A 58 -8.54 17.83 -15.79
N VAL A 59 -7.98 17.04 -14.87
CA VAL A 59 -8.57 15.80 -14.35
C VAL A 59 -8.78 15.99 -12.84
N THR A 60 -10.01 15.76 -12.37
CA THR A 60 -10.38 15.86 -10.96
C THR A 60 -10.27 14.49 -10.30
N ILE A 61 -9.59 14.42 -9.17
CA ILE A 61 -9.49 13.20 -8.35
C ILE A 61 -10.08 13.44 -6.96
N GLY A 62 -10.61 12.37 -6.37
CA GLY A 62 -11.02 12.33 -4.97
C GLY A 62 -9.96 11.71 -4.09
N VAL A 63 -9.88 12.14 -2.84
CA VAL A 63 -9.09 11.47 -1.79
C VAL A 63 -9.97 11.35 -0.55
N ILE A 64 -10.09 10.14 0.01
CA ILE A 64 -10.79 9.90 1.28
C ILE A 64 -9.81 9.25 2.25
N SER A 65 -9.68 9.82 3.45
CA SER A 65 -8.77 9.29 4.48
C SER A 65 -9.38 9.40 5.87
N GLY A 66 -9.08 8.47 6.76
CA GLY A 66 -9.44 8.57 8.17
C GLY A 66 -8.68 9.70 8.88
N ASP A 67 -9.38 10.45 9.74
CA ASP A 67 -8.76 11.37 10.70
C ASP A 67 -8.09 10.56 11.81
N ILE A 68 -6.81 10.27 11.62
CA ILE A 68 -6.03 9.44 12.54
C ILE A 68 -5.48 10.25 13.72
N GLU A 69 -5.44 11.59 13.63
CA GLU A 69 -4.78 12.43 14.64
C GLU A 69 -5.41 12.26 16.02
N LYS A 70 -6.74 12.19 16.09
CA LYS A 70 -7.46 11.95 17.34
C LYS A 70 -7.10 10.60 17.96
N LEU A 71 -6.97 9.56 17.15
CA LEU A 71 -6.60 8.21 17.63
C LEU A 71 -5.17 8.17 18.11
N VAL A 72 -4.25 8.88 17.43
CA VAL A 72 -2.85 9.03 17.86
C VAL A 72 -2.77 9.71 19.22
N GLN A 73 -3.53 10.79 19.43
CA GLN A 73 -3.54 11.54 20.70
C GLN A 73 -3.99 10.70 21.90
N ILE A 74 -4.88 9.73 21.69
CA ILE A 74 -5.38 8.84 22.75
C ILE A 74 -4.68 7.46 22.78
N GLY A 75 -3.65 7.27 21.93
CA GLY A 75 -2.83 6.04 21.90
C GLY A 75 -3.48 4.85 21.19
N PHE A 76 -4.51 5.09 20.38
CA PHE A 76 -5.22 4.04 19.61
C PHE A 76 -4.76 3.93 18.16
N ALA A 77 -3.83 4.75 17.73
CA ALA A 77 -3.19 4.65 16.41
C ALA A 77 -1.73 5.06 16.49
N SER A 78 -0.95 4.58 15.53
CA SER A 78 0.42 5.01 15.29
C SER A 78 0.45 6.35 14.58
N ASP A 79 1.46 7.16 14.87
CA ASP A 79 1.67 8.44 14.16
C ASP A 79 2.24 8.16 12.76
N ILE A 80 1.38 8.26 11.76
CA ILE A 80 1.71 8.10 10.34
C ILE A 80 2.00 9.45 9.64
N GLY A 81 1.94 10.57 10.37
CA GLY A 81 2.14 11.92 9.85
C GLY A 81 0.87 12.56 9.29
N ASP A 82 1.03 13.73 8.69
CA ASP A 82 -0.06 14.48 8.05
C ASP A 82 -0.38 13.90 6.66
N VAL A 83 -1.36 13.01 6.61
CA VAL A 83 -1.78 12.29 5.41
C VAL A 83 -2.24 13.24 4.29
N ARG A 84 -3.06 14.25 4.62
CA ARG A 84 -3.51 15.27 3.67
C ARG A 84 -2.31 15.97 3.04
N SER A 85 -1.37 16.41 3.85
CA SER A 85 -0.16 17.08 3.40
C SER A 85 0.70 16.19 2.48
N MET A 86 0.76 14.88 2.74
CA MET A 86 1.48 13.93 1.87
C MET A 86 0.85 13.82 0.49
N TYR A 87 -0.48 13.62 0.41
CA TYR A 87 -1.20 13.60 -0.88
C TYR A 87 -1.00 14.89 -1.66
N GLU A 88 -1.29 16.04 -1.03
CA GLU A 88 -1.13 17.36 -1.65
C GLU A 88 0.28 17.57 -2.20
N THR A 89 1.31 17.12 -1.47
CA THR A 89 2.71 17.25 -1.88
C THR A 89 2.98 16.57 -3.22
N TYR A 90 2.52 15.32 -3.39
CA TYR A 90 2.74 14.59 -4.64
C TYR A 90 1.88 15.11 -5.79
N LEU A 91 0.66 15.56 -5.52
CA LEU A 91 -0.21 16.16 -6.54
C LEU A 91 0.31 17.51 -7.02
N VAL A 92 0.79 18.35 -6.10
CA VAL A 92 1.50 19.60 -6.43
C VAL A 92 2.75 19.32 -7.26
N ASN A 93 3.55 18.32 -6.87
CA ASN A 93 4.74 17.92 -7.62
C ASN A 93 4.38 17.46 -9.05
N ALA A 94 3.34 16.64 -9.20
CA ALA A 94 2.87 16.20 -10.52
C ALA A 94 2.44 17.38 -11.40
N ASN A 95 1.71 18.34 -10.84
CA ASN A 95 1.30 19.57 -11.56
C ASN A 95 2.50 20.45 -11.94
N ALA A 96 3.51 20.56 -11.06
CA ALA A 96 4.76 21.28 -11.38
C ALA A 96 5.53 20.63 -12.53
N GLY A 97 5.40 19.30 -12.70
CA GLY A 97 5.93 18.52 -13.83
C GLY A 97 5.12 18.63 -15.12
N GLY A 98 4.04 19.43 -15.15
CA GLY A 98 3.17 19.62 -16.32
C GLY A 98 1.86 18.83 -16.26
N GLY A 99 1.53 18.26 -15.12
CA GLY A 99 0.32 17.49 -14.89
C GLY A 99 0.31 16.12 -15.60
N ILE A 100 -0.84 15.70 -16.07
CA ILE A 100 -1.02 14.42 -16.75
C ILE A 100 -1.65 14.62 -18.14
N ASN A 101 -1.01 14.09 -19.18
CA ASN A 101 -1.45 14.27 -20.59
C ASN A 101 -1.72 15.75 -20.94
N GLY A 102 -0.96 16.68 -20.35
CA GLY A 102 -1.10 18.13 -20.52
C GLY A 102 -2.27 18.76 -19.77
N ARG A 103 -2.93 18.03 -18.88
CA ARG A 103 -3.99 18.53 -17.98
C ARG A 103 -3.44 18.74 -16.58
N ARG A 104 -3.98 19.73 -15.88
CA ARG A 104 -3.78 19.90 -14.45
C ARG A 104 -4.53 18.80 -13.69
N ILE A 105 -4.01 18.40 -12.55
CA ILE A 105 -4.70 17.54 -11.60
C ILE A 105 -5.36 18.45 -10.57
N ASP A 106 -6.67 18.41 -10.49
CA ASP A 106 -7.45 19.02 -9.42
C ASP A 106 -7.85 17.92 -8.43
N TRP A 107 -8.02 18.26 -7.14
CA TRP A 107 -8.40 17.27 -6.15
C TRP A 107 -9.33 17.83 -5.09
N VAL A 108 -10.17 16.93 -4.56
CA VAL A 108 -10.97 17.13 -3.36
C VAL A 108 -10.52 16.12 -2.33
N PHE A 109 -10.34 16.57 -1.10
CA PHE A 109 -9.88 15.72 0.00
C PHE A 109 -10.92 15.75 1.12
N GLU A 110 -11.49 14.57 1.44
CA GLU A 110 -12.44 14.38 2.54
C GLU A 110 -11.84 13.49 3.63
N GLU A 111 -12.16 13.86 4.87
CA GLU A 111 -11.78 13.10 6.05
C GLU A 111 -13.01 12.54 6.75
N PHE A 112 -12.88 11.34 7.29
CA PHE A 112 -13.90 10.73 8.14
C PHE A 112 -13.38 10.46 9.54
N ASP A 113 -14.30 10.46 10.51
CA ASP A 113 -13.98 10.09 11.89
C ASP A 113 -13.93 8.55 11.99
N LEU A 114 -12.74 7.99 12.26
CA LEU A 114 -12.53 6.55 12.40
C LEU A 114 -13.38 5.93 13.52
N VAL A 115 -13.71 6.69 14.56
CA VAL A 115 -14.59 6.23 15.65
C VAL A 115 -16.06 6.21 15.24
N GLY A 116 -16.42 7.01 14.23
CA GLY A 116 -17.77 7.06 13.67
C GLY A 116 -18.16 5.86 12.81
N GLY A 117 -17.22 4.95 12.54
CA GLY A 117 -17.45 3.71 11.78
C GLY A 117 -17.98 3.95 10.36
N ALA A 118 -18.77 2.99 9.86
CA ALA A 118 -19.29 2.97 8.50
C ALA A 118 -20.11 4.22 8.13
N ASP A 119 -20.89 4.76 9.07
CA ASP A 119 -21.72 5.97 8.82
C ASP A 119 -20.81 7.17 8.51
N SER A 120 -19.75 7.38 9.28
CA SER A 120 -18.80 8.48 9.04
C SER A 120 -18.03 8.33 7.72
N MET A 121 -17.69 7.10 7.34
CA MET A 121 -17.08 6.80 6.04
C MET A 121 -18.04 7.14 4.90
N ARG A 122 -19.31 6.71 5.04
CA ARG A 122 -20.35 6.99 4.03
C ARG A 122 -20.59 8.50 3.89
N ASP A 123 -20.70 9.22 5.01
CA ASP A 123 -20.86 10.68 4.99
C ASP A 123 -19.69 11.39 4.27
N ALA A 124 -18.44 10.90 4.44
CA ALA A 124 -17.29 11.45 3.74
C ALA A 124 -17.35 11.16 2.22
N CYS A 125 -17.79 9.95 1.84
CA CYS A 125 -18.02 9.61 0.44
C CYS A 125 -19.06 10.56 -0.17
N GLU A 126 -20.23 10.71 0.44
CA GLU A 126 -21.29 11.60 -0.07
C GLU A 126 -20.81 13.05 -0.20
N ARG A 127 -20.09 13.57 0.80
CA ARG A 127 -19.51 14.94 0.73
C ARG A 127 -18.52 15.08 -0.43
N LEU A 128 -17.69 14.05 -0.68
CA LEU A 128 -16.76 14.06 -1.81
C LEU A 128 -17.52 14.25 -3.14
N PHE A 129 -18.55 13.44 -3.36
CA PHE A 129 -19.33 13.48 -4.61
C PHE A 129 -20.28 14.68 -4.69
N GLU A 130 -20.70 15.25 -3.57
CA GLU A 130 -21.39 16.56 -3.55
C GLU A 130 -20.46 17.73 -3.94
N ALA A 131 -19.18 17.63 -3.58
CA ALA A 131 -18.18 18.68 -3.88
C ALA A 131 -17.64 18.61 -5.30
N ALA A 132 -17.50 17.39 -5.86
CA ALA A 132 -16.96 17.15 -7.21
C ALA A 132 -17.39 15.79 -7.72
N ASP A 133 -17.35 15.62 -9.06
CA ASP A 133 -17.48 14.31 -9.70
C ASP A 133 -16.06 13.82 -10.07
N PRO A 134 -15.36 13.05 -9.20
CA PRO A 134 -13.98 12.65 -9.45
C PRO A 134 -13.90 11.57 -10.54
N PHE A 135 -12.82 11.63 -11.34
CA PHE A 135 -12.47 10.60 -12.32
C PHE A 135 -12.02 9.30 -11.66
N VAL A 136 -11.30 9.40 -10.55
CA VAL A 136 -10.80 8.30 -9.75
C VAL A 136 -10.69 8.75 -8.29
N VAL A 137 -10.91 7.83 -7.36
CA VAL A 137 -10.76 8.09 -5.91
C VAL A 137 -9.55 7.33 -5.38
N LEU A 138 -8.80 7.96 -4.49
CA LEU A 138 -7.73 7.35 -3.70
C LEU A 138 -8.23 7.22 -2.25
N THR A 139 -8.05 6.05 -1.63
CA THR A 139 -8.45 5.86 -0.23
C THR A 139 -7.30 5.37 0.63
N SER A 140 -7.26 5.81 1.89
CA SER A 140 -6.29 5.38 2.88
C SER A 140 -6.86 5.40 4.29
N SER A 141 -6.08 4.86 5.24
CA SER A 141 -6.36 4.94 6.67
C SER A 141 -7.74 4.38 7.06
N GLY A 142 -8.05 3.17 6.56
CA GLY A 142 -9.18 2.38 7.04
C GLY A 142 -10.51 2.64 6.35
N PHE A 143 -10.57 3.29 5.18
CA PHE A 143 -11.79 3.41 4.41
C PHE A 143 -12.16 2.06 3.77
N VAL A 144 -12.93 1.25 4.49
CA VAL A 144 -13.30 -0.12 4.07
C VAL A 144 -14.80 -0.29 3.98
N ASP A 145 -15.54 -0.03 5.07
CA ASP A 145 -16.96 -0.43 5.20
C ASP A 145 -17.89 0.38 4.28
N ALA A 146 -17.48 1.52 3.79
CA ALA A 146 -18.23 2.35 2.85
C ALA A 146 -17.66 2.32 1.42
N MET A 147 -16.79 1.37 1.07
CA MET A 147 -16.26 1.23 -0.28
C MET A 147 -17.35 1.12 -1.36
N PRO A 148 -18.48 0.41 -1.13
CA PRO A 148 -19.59 0.37 -2.10
C PRO A 148 -20.15 1.75 -2.48
N CYS A 149 -20.09 2.76 -1.60
CA CYS A 149 -20.48 4.12 -1.96
C CYS A 149 -19.67 4.65 -3.16
N VAL A 150 -18.37 4.42 -3.21
CA VAL A 150 -17.53 4.86 -4.33
C VAL A 150 -17.70 3.95 -5.56
N THR A 151 -17.62 2.63 -5.34
CA THR A 151 -17.49 1.67 -6.44
C THR A 151 -18.81 1.25 -7.07
N GLU A 152 -19.91 1.28 -6.30
CA GLU A 152 -21.23 0.82 -6.74
C GLU A 152 -22.22 1.98 -6.90
N ASP A 153 -22.40 2.83 -5.84
CA ASP A 153 -23.39 3.90 -5.87
C ASP A 153 -22.95 5.01 -6.88
N HIS A 154 -21.64 5.30 -6.97
CA HIS A 154 -21.07 6.30 -7.87
C HIS A 154 -20.31 5.73 -9.08
N ASP A 155 -20.23 4.41 -9.22
CA ASP A 155 -19.56 3.69 -10.34
C ASP A 155 -18.16 4.28 -10.68
N THR A 156 -17.38 4.65 -9.65
CA THR A 156 -16.12 5.36 -9.81
C THR A 156 -14.93 4.44 -9.49
N PRO A 157 -13.88 4.39 -10.34
CA PRO A 157 -12.66 3.65 -10.04
C PRO A 157 -11.99 4.14 -8.77
N VAL A 158 -11.48 3.21 -7.98
CA VAL A 158 -10.74 3.50 -6.74
C VAL A 158 -9.42 2.76 -6.70
N ILE A 159 -8.38 3.41 -6.18
CA ILE A 159 -7.15 2.75 -5.77
C ILE A 159 -7.08 2.85 -4.25
N ALA A 160 -7.15 1.71 -3.56
CA ALA A 160 -7.13 1.65 -2.11
C ALA A 160 -5.79 1.15 -1.57
N MET A 161 -5.44 1.60 -0.36
CA MET A 161 -4.26 1.15 0.38
C MET A 161 -4.56 -0.02 1.32
N GLU A 162 -5.84 -0.30 1.56
CA GLU A 162 -6.28 -1.40 2.41
C GLU A 162 -6.53 -2.66 1.57
N PRO A 163 -6.26 -3.87 2.10
CA PRO A 163 -6.68 -5.12 1.47
C PRO A 163 -8.18 -5.36 1.67
N PHE A 164 -8.80 -6.00 0.69
CA PHE A 164 -10.22 -6.38 0.72
C PHE A 164 -10.38 -7.88 0.51
N ALA A 165 -11.54 -8.41 0.90
CA ALA A 165 -11.96 -9.77 0.56
C ALA A 165 -12.31 -9.88 -0.93
N ASP A 166 -12.21 -11.09 -1.48
CA ASP A 166 -12.42 -11.33 -2.91
C ASP A 166 -13.84 -10.94 -3.37
N THR A 167 -14.85 -11.05 -2.49
CA THR A 167 -16.22 -10.58 -2.76
C THR A 167 -16.28 -9.08 -3.03
N ALA A 168 -15.53 -8.26 -2.30
CA ALA A 168 -15.51 -6.82 -2.51
C ALA A 168 -15.00 -6.43 -3.91
N TYR A 169 -14.01 -7.16 -4.45
CA TYR A 169 -13.57 -6.93 -5.84
C TYR A 169 -14.62 -7.35 -6.86
N SER A 170 -15.32 -8.45 -6.59
CA SER A 170 -16.40 -8.92 -7.47
C SER A 170 -17.58 -7.95 -7.51
N ASP A 171 -17.99 -7.45 -6.34
CA ASP A 171 -19.13 -6.53 -6.20
C ASP A 171 -18.79 -5.14 -6.77
N ALA A 172 -17.55 -4.70 -6.66
CA ALA A 172 -17.07 -3.44 -7.23
C ALA A 172 -17.08 -3.38 -8.77
N GLY A 173 -17.42 -4.47 -9.47
CA GLY A 173 -17.61 -4.46 -10.93
C GLY A 173 -16.39 -4.01 -11.76
N GLY A 174 -15.18 -4.12 -11.21
CA GLY A 174 -13.95 -3.66 -11.86
C GLY A 174 -13.45 -2.30 -11.38
N ASN A 175 -14.13 -1.66 -10.45
CA ASN A 175 -13.76 -0.34 -9.93
C ASN A 175 -12.78 -0.36 -8.76
N LEU A 176 -12.61 -1.48 -8.06
CA LEU A 176 -11.71 -1.57 -6.91
C LEU A 176 -10.34 -2.11 -7.31
N PHE A 177 -9.29 -1.32 -7.11
CA PHE A 177 -7.89 -1.73 -7.23
C PHE A 177 -7.19 -1.49 -5.90
N THR A 178 -6.28 -2.42 -5.51
CA THR A 178 -5.47 -2.26 -4.30
C THR A 178 -3.99 -2.49 -4.58
N ILE A 179 -3.12 -1.80 -3.83
CA ILE A 179 -1.68 -2.09 -3.86
C ILE A 179 -1.36 -3.38 -3.08
N PRO A 180 -1.93 -3.59 -1.88
CA PRO A 180 -1.83 -4.89 -1.21
C PRO A 180 -2.48 -6.01 -2.03
N ALA A 181 -2.16 -7.25 -1.71
CA ALA A 181 -2.92 -8.41 -2.15
C ALA A 181 -4.29 -8.48 -1.46
N SER A 182 -5.24 -9.22 -2.04
CA SER A 182 -6.50 -9.50 -1.36
C SER A 182 -6.29 -10.22 -0.03
N SER A 183 -7.26 -10.14 0.86
CA SER A 183 -7.19 -10.84 2.15
C SER A 183 -7.02 -12.35 1.98
N GLN A 184 -7.70 -12.95 0.99
CA GLN A 184 -7.57 -14.37 0.68
C GLN A 184 -6.16 -14.73 0.24
N VAL A 185 -5.56 -13.94 -0.65
CA VAL A 185 -4.18 -14.15 -1.10
C VAL A 185 -3.19 -13.98 0.05
N SER A 186 -3.33 -12.92 0.85
CA SER A 186 -2.44 -12.65 2.00
C SER A 186 -2.50 -13.76 3.06
N VAL A 187 -3.70 -14.26 3.37
CA VAL A 187 -3.90 -15.33 4.37
C VAL A 187 -3.46 -16.68 3.83
N THR A 188 -3.70 -16.97 2.55
CA THR A 188 -3.18 -18.19 1.91
C THR A 188 -1.66 -18.20 1.93
N ALA A 189 -1.02 -17.08 1.52
CA ALA A 189 0.43 -16.93 1.56
C ALA A 189 0.99 -17.12 2.99
N MET A 190 0.30 -16.58 4.00
CA MET A 190 0.66 -16.76 5.40
C MET A 190 0.75 -18.24 5.78
N VAL A 191 -0.28 -19.01 5.50
CA VAL A 191 -0.28 -20.45 5.83
C VAL A 191 0.81 -21.18 5.06
N GLU A 192 0.90 -20.98 3.73
CA GLU A 192 1.85 -21.69 2.87
C GLU A 192 3.31 -21.41 3.29
N MET A 193 3.65 -20.15 3.51
CA MET A 193 5.02 -19.76 3.82
C MET A 193 5.42 -20.12 5.25
N ILE A 194 4.51 -20.02 6.24
CA ILE A 194 4.79 -20.41 7.63
C ILE A 194 4.85 -21.94 7.76
N ALA A 195 3.98 -22.67 7.06
CA ALA A 195 4.06 -24.14 7.00
C ALA A 195 5.40 -24.62 6.40
N ALA A 196 5.88 -23.94 5.36
CA ALA A 196 7.19 -24.24 4.75
C ALA A 196 8.38 -24.03 5.70
N GLN A 197 8.21 -23.24 6.79
CA GLN A 197 9.20 -23.11 7.87
C GLN A 197 9.09 -24.25 8.91
N GLY A 198 8.11 -25.15 8.79
CA GLY A 198 7.83 -26.20 9.78
C GLY A 198 7.19 -25.69 11.07
N ALA A 199 6.81 -24.42 11.14
CA ALA A 199 6.35 -23.79 12.38
C ALA A 199 4.93 -24.23 12.81
N LEU A 200 4.16 -24.83 11.92
CA LEU A 200 2.81 -25.33 12.20
C LEU A 200 2.78 -26.82 12.56
N GLU A 201 3.91 -27.52 12.49
CA GLU A 201 3.97 -28.98 12.75
C GLU A 201 3.66 -29.30 14.21
N GLY A 202 2.69 -30.19 14.41
CA GLY A 202 2.27 -30.66 15.73
C GLY A 202 1.50 -29.65 16.57
N LYS A 203 1.13 -28.51 16.01
CA LYS A 203 0.35 -27.46 16.68
C LYS A 203 -1.15 -27.75 16.68
N THR A 204 -1.80 -27.37 17.77
CA THR A 204 -3.25 -27.25 17.86
C THR A 204 -3.61 -25.81 17.46
N LEU A 205 -4.13 -25.65 16.24
CA LEU A 205 -4.28 -24.35 15.60
C LEU A 205 -5.64 -23.71 15.93
N GLY A 206 -5.60 -22.41 16.24
CA GLY A 206 -6.77 -21.57 16.40
C GLY A 206 -6.65 -20.28 15.57
N VAL A 207 -7.78 -19.57 15.40
CA VAL A 207 -7.81 -18.23 14.79
C VAL A 207 -8.59 -17.26 15.66
N LEU A 208 -8.06 -16.07 15.81
CA LEU A 208 -8.77 -14.88 16.29
C LEU A 208 -9.01 -13.95 15.11
N TYR A 209 -10.25 -13.60 14.86
CA TYR A 209 -10.60 -12.72 13.74
C TYR A 209 -11.67 -11.69 14.12
N GLY A 210 -11.72 -10.58 13.37
CA GLY A 210 -12.69 -9.52 13.59
C GLY A 210 -14.06 -9.81 12.99
N ASP A 211 -14.99 -8.90 13.22
CA ASP A 211 -16.36 -8.95 12.69
C ASP A 211 -16.56 -8.02 11.47
N ARG A 212 -15.46 -7.42 10.94
CA ARG A 212 -15.53 -6.57 9.76
C ARG A 212 -15.92 -7.37 8.51
N PRO A 213 -16.56 -6.71 7.53
CA PRO A 213 -16.93 -7.36 6.27
C PRO A 213 -15.74 -8.13 5.64
N GLY A 214 -16.00 -9.36 5.18
CA GLY A 214 -15.01 -10.22 4.54
C GLY A 214 -14.05 -10.98 5.46
N MET A 215 -14.01 -10.73 6.79
CA MET A 215 -13.09 -11.45 7.68
C MET A 215 -13.51 -12.91 7.89
N GLU A 216 -14.79 -13.19 8.14
CA GLU A 216 -15.29 -14.56 8.24
C GLU A 216 -15.11 -15.31 6.91
N GLU A 217 -15.44 -14.65 5.79
CA GLU A 217 -15.19 -15.18 4.45
C GLU A 217 -13.72 -15.55 4.25
N THR A 218 -12.80 -14.68 4.68
CA THR A 218 -11.35 -14.92 4.57
C THR A 218 -10.93 -16.15 5.38
N VAL A 219 -11.49 -16.36 6.58
CA VAL A 219 -11.24 -17.58 7.37
C VAL A 219 -11.72 -18.82 6.62
N GLU A 220 -12.94 -18.78 6.09
CA GLU A 220 -13.59 -19.94 5.47
C GLU A 220 -13.06 -20.25 4.06
N SER A 221 -12.75 -19.21 3.27
CA SER A 221 -12.33 -19.38 1.87
C SER A 221 -10.81 -19.41 1.66
N ALA A 222 -10.01 -18.94 2.62
CA ALA A 222 -8.56 -18.90 2.51
C ALA A 222 -7.84 -19.67 3.62
N LEU A 223 -8.08 -19.32 4.89
CA LEU A 223 -7.34 -19.94 6.00
C LEU A 223 -7.58 -21.44 6.10
N GLU A 224 -8.85 -21.86 6.19
CA GLU A 224 -9.19 -23.27 6.33
C GLU A 224 -8.73 -24.11 5.12
N PRO A 225 -8.99 -23.71 3.86
CA PRO A 225 -8.50 -24.45 2.70
C PRO A 225 -6.96 -24.50 2.58
N ALA A 226 -6.26 -23.42 2.97
CA ALA A 226 -4.80 -23.43 2.95
C ALA A 226 -4.22 -24.40 4.00
N LEU A 227 -4.81 -24.45 5.18
CA LEU A 227 -4.45 -25.43 6.23
C LEU A 227 -4.75 -26.87 5.74
N GLU A 228 -5.89 -27.12 5.14
CA GLU A 228 -6.23 -28.44 4.58
C GLU A 228 -5.21 -28.88 3.51
N ARG A 229 -4.80 -27.98 2.60
CA ARG A 229 -3.74 -28.26 1.62
C ARG A 229 -2.40 -28.62 2.26
N ALA A 230 -2.11 -28.03 3.44
CA ALA A 230 -0.93 -28.34 4.23
C ALA A 230 -1.10 -29.61 5.11
N GLY A 231 -2.24 -30.29 5.06
CA GLY A 231 -2.56 -31.46 5.89
C GLY A 231 -2.85 -31.10 7.36
N LEU A 232 -3.23 -29.87 7.63
CA LEU A 232 -3.51 -29.30 8.95
C LEU A 232 -5.01 -29.00 9.07
N THR A 233 -5.48 -28.82 10.30
CA THR A 233 -6.88 -28.44 10.57
C THR A 233 -6.96 -27.34 11.62
N LEU A 234 -7.93 -26.47 11.47
CA LEU A 234 -8.25 -25.44 12.44
C LEU A 234 -9.11 -26.06 13.55
N THR A 235 -8.66 -25.99 14.80
CA THR A 235 -9.33 -26.60 15.96
C THR A 235 -10.34 -25.65 16.59
N ALA A 236 -10.07 -24.35 16.59
CA ALA A 236 -10.93 -23.35 17.20
C ALA A 236 -10.97 -22.06 16.39
N LYS A 237 -12.18 -21.46 16.28
CA LYS A 237 -12.42 -20.15 15.70
C LYS A 237 -12.99 -19.23 16.77
N ALA A 238 -12.46 -18.02 16.87
CA ALA A 238 -12.92 -17.01 17.80
C ALA A 238 -13.09 -15.67 17.08
N GLN A 239 -14.34 -15.24 16.94
CA GLN A 239 -14.67 -13.92 16.42
C GLN A 239 -14.76 -12.92 17.55
N VAL A 240 -14.20 -11.73 17.35
CA VAL A 240 -14.24 -10.63 18.31
C VAL A 240 -14.72 -9.37 17.58
N VAL A 241 -15.61 -8.63 18.22
CA VAL A 241 -16.12 -7.36 17.70
C VAL A 241 -14.98 -6.38 17.55
N GLY A 242 -14.97 -5.66 16.44
CA GLY A 242 -13.98 -4.63 16.11
C GLY A 242 -13.91 -3.49 17.12
N MET A 243 -13.06 -2.51 16.85
CA MET A 243 -12.84 -1.37 17.73
C MET A 243 -14.16 -0.61 17.94
N SER A 244 -14.71 -0.71 19.12
CA SER A 244 -15.91 0.02 19.56
C SER A 244 -15.59 0.74 20.87
N SER A 245 -16.22 1.87 21.09
CA SER A 245 -16.17 2.57 22.38
C SER A 245 -16.91 1.81 23.50
N ASP A 246 -17.48 0.65 23.17
CA ASP A 246 -18.22 -0.18 24.12
C ASP A 246 -17.25 -1.01 24.97
N PRO A 247 -17.21 -0.81 26.30
CA PRO A 247 -16.40 -1.61 27.21
C PRO A 247 -16.70 -3.12 27.15
N SER A 248 -17.86 -3.53 26.63
CA SER A 248 -18.20 -4.95 26.44
C SER A 248 -17.25 -5.68 25.48
N THR A 249 -16.61 -4.95 24.56
CA THR A 249 -15.57 -5.51 23.67
C THR A 249 -14.43 -6.11 24.44
N PHE A 250 -14.01 -5.50 25.57
CA PHE A 250 -12.95 -6.02 26.43
C PHE A 250 -13.40 -7.22 27.29
N VAL A 251 -14.69 -7.34 27.57
CA VAL A 251 -15.26 -8.49 28.29
C VAL A 251 -15.22 -9.74 27.42
N GLN A 252 -15.38 -9.59 26.09
CA GLN A 252 -15.33 -10.71 25.15
C GLN A 252 -13.97 -11.40 25.13
N PHE A 253 -12.87 -10.71 25.42
CA PHE A 253 -11.55 -11.33 25.45
C PHE A 253 -11.41 -12.40 26.52
N ALA A 254 -12.02 -12.24 27.69
CA ALA A 254 -11.93 -13.23 28.74
C ALA A 254 -12.55 -14.57 28.31
N ASP A 255 -13.76 -14.53 27.76
CA ASP A 255 -14.47 -15.73 27.28
C ASP A 255 -13.75 -16.35 26.08
N THR A 256 -13.26 -15.53 25.16
CA THR A 256 -12.49 -15.94 23.99
C THR A 256 -11.18 -16.62 24.40
N ILE A 257 -10.45 -16.04 25.35
CA ILE A 257 -9.20 -16.61 25.87
C ILE A 257 -9.46 -17.98 26.51
N GLU A 258 -10.46 -18.09 27.36
CA GLU A 258 -10.82 -19.35 28.00
C GLU A 258 -11.28 -20.42 26.98
N ALA A 259 -12.02 -20.02 25.93
CA ALA A 259 -12.43 -20.92 24.87
C ALA A 259 -11.25 -21.47 24.06
N LEU A 260 -10.33 -20.61 23.61
CA LEU A 260 -9.12 -21.01 22.87
C LEU A 260 -8.19 -21.87 23.72
N LYS A 261 -7.97 -21.46 24.97
CA LYS A 261 -7.17 -22.21 25.94
C LYS A 261 -7.80 -23.57 26.27
N GLY A 262 -9.12 -23.62 26.47
CA GLY A 262 -9.87 -24.85 26.73
C GLY A 262 -9.86 -25.82 25.55
N ALA A 263 -9.76 -25.34 24.32
CA ALA A 263 -9.57 -26.13 23.11
C ALA A 263 -8.12 -26.62 22.93
N GLY A 264 -7.20 -26.23 23.81
CA GLY A 264 -5.80 -26.61 23.77
C GLY A 264 -4.98 -25.94 22.67
N VAL A 265 -5.44 -24.78 22.17
CA VAL A 265 -4.73 -24.00 21.14
C VAL A 265 -3.34 -23.61 21.63
N ASP A 266 -2.32 -23.91 20.84
CA ASP A 266 -0.92 -23.53 21.07
C ASP A 266 -0.25 -22.86 19.88
N GLY A 267 -1.00 -22.74 18.75
CA GLY A 267 -0.67 -21.91 17.60
C GLY A 267 -1.88 -21.05 17.20
N LEU A 268 -1.74 -19.74 17.15
CA LEU A 268 -2.84 -18.80 16.95
C LEU A 268 -2.59 -17.90 15.75
N PHE A 269 -3.49 -17.96 14.76
CA PHE A 269 -3.55 -17.01 13.67
C PHE A 269 -4.30 -15.75 14.13
N LEU A 270 -3.71 -14.57 13.87
CA LEU A 270 -4.32 -13.27 14.16
C LEU A 270 -4.79 -12.62 12.87
N LEU A 271 -6.11 -12.53 12.69
CA LEU A 271 -6.78 -11.82 11.59
C LEU A 271 -7.64 -10.69 12.17
N HIS A 272 -7.00 -9.83 12.94
CA HIS A 272 -7.63 -8.70 13.60
C HIS A 272 -6.71 -7.48 13.50
N ASP A 273 -7.23 -6.25 13.74
CA ASP A 273 -6.38 -5.06 13.75
C ASP A 273 -5.28 -5.13 14.84
N SER A 274 -4.17 -4.43 14.59
CA SER A 274 -2.98 -4.48 15.44
C SER A 274 -3.22 -3.99 16.86
N PHE A 275 -4.15 -3.04 17.07
CA PHE A 275 -4.49 -2.55 18.42
C PHE A 275 -5.19 -3.66 19.24
N LEU A 276 -6.27 -4.26 18.69
CA LEU A 276 -7.03 -5.29 19.41
C LEU A 276 -6.22 -6.58 19.55
N ALA A 277 -5.44 -6.96 18.53
CA ALA A 277 -4.52 -8.11 18.63
C ALA A 277 -3.51 -7.95 19.77
N THR A 278 -2.91 -6.76 19.93
CA THR A 278 -1.96 -6.48 21.01
C THR A 278 -2.64 -6.53 22.37
N ASN A 279 -3.83 -5.95 22.50
CA ASN A 279 -4.60 -5.98 23.72
C ASN A 279 -5.03 -7.41 24.09
N PHE A 280 -5.50 -8.18 23.11
CA PHE A 280 -5.84 -9.60 23.30
C PHE A 280 -4.64 -10.40 23.84
N LEU A 281 -3.48 -10.33 23.18
CA LEU A 281 -2.28 -11.08 23.58
C LEU A 281 -1.82 -10.70 25.00
N THR A 282 -1.87 -9.40 25.32
CA THR A 282 -1.54 -8.92 26.69
C THR A 282 -2.48 -9.51 27.74
N GLN A 283 -3.78 -9.63 27.47
CA GLN A 283 -4.73 -10.23 28.41
C GLN A 283 -4.60 -11.75 28.44
N ALA A 284 -4.36 -12.40 27.29
CA ALA A 284 -4.12 -13.83 27.17
C ALA A 284 -2.91 -14.27 27.99
N SER A 285 -1.82 -13.55 27.90
CA SER A 285 -0.60 -13.79 28.71
C SER A 285 -0.89 -13.73 30.22
N LYS A 286 -1.64 -12.71 30.68
CA LYS A 286 -2.07 -12.58 32.09
C LYS A 286 -2.96 -13.75 32.55
N ALA A 287 -3.75 -14.32 31.63
CA ALA A 287 -4.58 -15.51 31.89
C ALA A 287 -3.80 -16.83 31.75
N GLY A 288 -2.50 -16.77 31.47
CA GLY A 288 -1.64 -17.95 31.26
C GLY A 288 -1.93 -18.68 29.94
N PHE A 289 -2.32 -17.95 28.90
CA PHE A 289 -2.46 -18.42 27.54
C PHE A 289 -1.43 -17.71 26.65
N THR A 290 -0.40 -18.43 26.22
CA THR A 290 0.74 -17.91 25.46
C THR A 290 0.99 -18.80 24.24
N PRO A 291 0.13 -18.76 23.22
CA PRO A 291 0.32 -19.53 21.99
C PRO A 291 1.46 -18.93 21.15
N ASP A 292 2.04 -19.75 20.24
CA ASP A 292 2.81 -19.21 19.14
C ASP A 292 1.89 -18.38 18.22
N VAL A 293 2.35 -17.25 17.76
CA VAL A 293 1.53 -16.28 17.02
C VAL A 293 1.93 -16.25 15.56
N TYR A 294 0.92 -16.27 14.67
CA TYR A 294 1.05 -16.18 13.23
C TYR A 294 0.19 -15.06 12.69
N ALA A 295 0.75 -14.23 11.82
CA ALA A 295 0.06 -13.06 11.30
C ALA A 295 0.43 -12.77 9.83
N SER A 296 -0.37 -11.94 9.17
CA SER A 296 -0.03 -11.32 7.89
C SER A 296 -0.18 -9.81 8.00
N ASP A 297 0.21 -9.10 6.96
CA ASP A 297 -0.03 -7.67 6.84
C ASP A 297 -1.47 -7.32 6.43
N TYR A 298 -2.34 -8.33 6.29
CA TYR A 298 -3.77 -8.13 6.05
C TYR A 298 -4.41 -7.17 7.06
N GLN A 299 -3.95 -7.18 8.32
CA GLN A 299 -4.40 -6.24 9.37
C GLN A 299 -3.21 -5.53 10.06
N HIS A 300 -2.12 -5.33 9.34
CA HIS A 300 -0.94 -4.59 9.80
C HIS A 300 -0.25 -5.15 11.05
N ILE A 301 -0.36 -6.47 11.31
CA ILE A 301 0.30 -7.09 12.46
C ILE A 301 1.73 -7.50 12.13
N SER A 302 2.04 -7.81 10.89
CA SER A 302 3.38 -8.23 10.44
C SER A 302 4.21 -7.11 9.83
N ASP A 303 3.78 -5.86 9.98
CA ASP A 303 4.50 -4.67 9.54
C ASP A 303 4.81 -3.71 10.71
N PRO A 304 5.61 -2.66 10.52
CA PRO A 304 5.98 -1.73 11.60
C PRO A 304 4.81 -1.02 12.29
N THR A 305 3.59 -1.07 11.74
CA THR A 305 2.38 -0.44 12.32
C THR A 305 2.04 -0.98 13.69
N VAL A 306 2.36 -2.25 13.96
CA VAL A 306 2.09 -2.88 15.26
C VAL A 306 3.07 -2.44 16.36
N ILE A 307 4.28 -1.97 16.01
CA ILE A 307 5.36 -1.72 16.99
C ILE A 307 4.96 -0.69 18.05
N PRO A 308 4.36 0.47 17.74
CA PRO A 308 3.93 1.42 18.77
C PRO A 308 2.89 0.84 19.74
N PHE A 309 2.03 -0.07 19.30
CA PHE A 309 1.08 -0.75 20.19
C PHE A 309 1.81 -1.72 21.11
N ILE A 310 2.77 -2.50 20.58
CA ILE A 310 3.62 -3.39 21.39
C ILE A 310 4.34 -2.59 22.48
N GLU A 311 4.88 -1.42 22.16
CA GLU A 311 5.55 -0.51 23.10
C GLU A 311 4.58 0.04 24.15
N ASN A 312 3.45 0.60 23.72
CA ASN A 312 2.46 1.22 24.60
C ASN A 312 1.87 0.21 25.61
N TYR A 313 1.65 -1.03 25.19
CA TYR A 313 1.13 -2.10 26.02
C TYR A 313 2.22 -2.92 26.74
N GLN A 314 3.51 -2.64 26.48
CA GLN A 314 4.66 -3.40 26.97
C GLN A 314 4.55 -4.88 26.61
N ALA A 315 4.08 -5.18 25.39
CA ALA A 315 3.73 -6.51 24.89
C ALA A 315 4.87 -7.20 24.14
N GLN A 316 6.13 -6.77 24.33
CA GLN A 316 7.27 -7.33 23.61
C GLN A 316 7.42 -8.85 23.82
N ALA A 317 7.17 -9.32 25.04
CA ALA A 317 7.29 -10.74 25.37
C ALA A 317 6.17 -11.58 24.72
N GLU A 318 4.98 -11.02 24.57
CA GLU A 318 3.81 -11.66 23.97
C GLU A 318 3.94 -11.83 22.45
N PHE A 319 4.71 -10.93 21.81
CA PHE A 319 4.99 -10.97 20.37
C PHE A 319 6.33 -11.67 20.05
N ASP A 320 7.19 -11.93 21.04
CA ASP A 320 8.52 -12.50 20.78
C ASP A 320 8.42 -13.84 20.04
N GLY A 321 9.09 -13.92 18.89
CA GLY A 321 9.04 -15.10 18.04
C GLY A 321 7.85 -15.16 17.08
N MET A 322 6.88 -14.23 17.13
CA MET A 322 5.77 -14.18 16.18
C MET A 322 6.28 -14.24 14.74
N LEU A 323 5.72 -15.16 13.95
CA LEU A 323 5.99 -15.22 12.51
C LEU A 323 4.94 -14.43 11.75
N GLY A 324 5.43 -13.49 10.94
CA GLY A 324 4.61 -12.69 10.05
C GLY A 324 4.92 -12.98 8.59
N VAL A 325 3.90 -12.88 7.73
CA VAL A 325 4.06 -12.89 6.28
C VAL A 325 3.62 -11.53 5.75
N THR A 326 4.47 -10.91 4.95
CA THR A 326 4.26 -9.53 4.49
C THR A 326 4.73 -9.36 3.04
N TYR A 327 3.99 -8.56 2.26
CA TYR A 327 4.44 -8.08 0.96
C TYR A 327 5.40 -6.89 1.08
N THR A 328 5.44 -6.23 2.25
CA THR A 328 6.21 -5.01 2.48
C THR A 328 7.70 -5.30 2.69
N ARG A 329 8.51 -4.24 2.78
CA ARG A 329 9.96 -4.33 3.06
C ARG A 329 10.28 -4.55 4.55
N THR A 330 9.30 -4.82 5.37
CA THR A 330 9.48 -5.11 6.79
C THR A 330 10.62 -6.10 7.02
N GLY A 331 11.52 -5.78 7.95
CA GLY A 331 12.70 -6.59 8.29
C GLY A 331 13.89 -6.44 7.33
N LEU A 332 13.75 -5.81 6.14
CA LEU A 332 14.88 -5.49 5.26
C LEU A 332 15.54 -4.16 5.64
N ASP A 333 14.75 -3.20 6.06
CA ASP A 333 15.22 -1.82 6.27
C ASP A 333 16.26 -1.74 7.39
N SER A 334 16.12 -2.59 8.42
CA SER A 334 17.11 -2.71 9.50
C SER A 334 18.47 -3.28 9.04
N THR A 335 18.50 -4.04 7.95
CA THR A 335 19.71 -4.73 7.47
C THR A 335 20.38 -4.06 6.28
N SER A 336 19.60 -3.46 5.36
CA SER A 336 20.12 -2.82 4.15
C SER A 336 20.52 -1.35 4.35
N GLY A 337 19.89 -0.63 5.27
CA GLY A 337 20.13 0.78 5.58
C GLY A 337 19.96 1.72 4.38
N ARG A 338 19.34 1.27 3.28
CA ARG A 338 19.16 2.04 2.05
C ARG A 338 17.74 1.90 1.53
N PRO A 339 17.06 3.02 1.24
CA PRO A 339 15.78 3.00 0.55
C PRO A 339 15.91 2.36 -0.84
N ASP A 340 14.82 1.73 -1.28
CA ASP A 340 14.67 1.32 -2.68
C ASP A 340 14.77 2.54 -3.62
N PRO A 341 15.23 2.37 -4.87
CA PRO A 341 15.27 3.47 -5.85
C PRO A 341 13.92 4.17 -6.07
N LEU A 342 12.79 3.45 -5.99
CA LEU A 342 11.46 4.08 -6.06
C LEU A 342 11.19 4.93 -4.82
N ASP A 343 11.50 4.44 -3.64
CA ASP A 343 11.37 5.21 -2.39
C ASP A 343 12.25 6.46 -2.41
N GLN A 344 13.47 6.38 -2.95
CA GLN A 344 14.33 7.55 -3.16
C GLN A 344 13.68 8.57 -4.09
N GLY A 345 13.00 8.11 -5.15
CA GLY A 345 12.22 8.96 -6.05
C GLY A 345 11.07 9.65 -5.34
N CYS A 346 10.38 8.94 -4.43
CA CYS A 346 9.32 9.49 -3.60
C CYS A 346 9.84 10.58 -2.68
N VAL A 347 10.96 10.34 -1.99
CA VAL A 347 11.62 11.31 -1.12
C VAL A 347 12.02 12.57 -1.88
N SER A 348 12.68 12.40 -3.03
CA SER A 348 13.15 13.55 -3.81
C SER A 348 11.99 14.43 -4.27
N ARG A 349 10.84 13.84 -4.61
CA ARG A 349 9.63 14.59 -4.97
C ARG A 349 9.01 15.29 -3.76
N TYR A 350 9.03 14.65 -2.59
CA TYR A 350 8.57 15.26 -1.35
C TYR A 350 9.44 16.46 -0.97
N GLU A 351 10.77 16.29 -0.97
CA GLU A 351 11.74 17.36 -0.70
C GLU A 351 11.60 18.54 -1.65
N ALA A 352 11.32 18.30 -2.93
CA ALA A 352 11.13 19.35 -3.92
C ALA A 352 9.97 20.31 -3.59
N VAL A 353 8.97 19.85 -2.84
CA VAL A 353 7.77 20.64 -2.46
C VAL A 353 7.85 21.12 -1.01
N ARG A 354 8.27 20.26 -0.07
CA ARG A 354 8.26 20.53 1.36
C ARG A 354 9.62 20.91 1.95
N GLY A 355 10.70 20.77 1.18
CA GLY A 355 12.06 20.97 1.67
C GLY A 355 12.59 19.74 2.41
N PRO A 356 13.69 19.87 3.15
CA PRO A 356 14.46 18.74 3.70
C PRO A 356 13.82 18.06 4.93
N ASP A 357 12.65 18.48 5.36
CA ASP A 357 11.93 17.88 6.49
C ASP A 357 11.17 16.62 6.04
N VAL A 358 11.93 15.59 5.72
CA VAL A 358 11.41 14.28 5.29
C VAL A 358 11.30 13.35 6.49
N PRO A 359 10.24 12.52 6.58
CA PRO A 359 10.17 11.48 7.60
C PRO A 359 11.42 10.59 7.62
N GLU A 360 11.88 10.24 8.81
CA GLU A 360 13.05 9.38 8.98
C GLU A 360 12.79 7.99 8.39
N TYR A 361 13.78 7.48 7.65
CA TYR A 361 13.72 6.18 6.98
C TYR A 361 13.46 5.03 7.98
N GLY A 362 12.56 4.12 7.63
CA GLY A 362 12.18 3.00 8.48
C GLY A 362 11.14 3.33 9.56
N THR A 363 10.69 4.59 9.65
CA THR A 363 9.59 4.96 10.54
C THR A 363 8.22 4.74 9.89
N GLN A 364 7.17 4.72 10.70
CA GLN A 364 5.77 4.67 10.25
C GLN A 364 5.42 5.80 9.28
N ARG A 365 5.83 7.03 9.59
CA ARG A 365 5.63 8.19 8.72
C ARG A 365 6.30 8.01 7.36
N TRP A 366 7.50 7.39 7.35
CA TRP A 366 8.20 7.04 6.12
C TRP A 366 7.43 6.01 5.30
N ALA A 367 7.02 4.90 5.93
CA ALA A 367 6.28 3.85 5.27
C ALA A 367 5.00 4.38 4.62
N HIS A 368 4.26 5.20 5.35
CA HIS A 368 3.02 5.79 4.84
C HIS A 368 3.26 6.77 3.69
N LEU A 369 4.31 7.59 3.79
CA LEU A 369 4.73 8.46 2.70
C LEU A 369 5.06 7.67 1.42
N ALA A 370 5.80 6.56 1.53
CA ALA A 370 6.15 5.71 0.40
C ALA A 370 4.90 5.05 -0.22
N MET A 371 3.97 4.59 0.60
CA MET A 371 2.71 3.99 0.14
C MET A 371 1.84 5.00 -0.61
N ILE A 372 1.64 6.22 -0.08
CA ILE A 372 0.91 7.30 -0.76
C ILE A 372 1.57 7.65 -2.10
N CYS A 373 2.89 7.74 -2.12
CA CYS A 373 3.64 8.01 -3.34
C CYS A 373 3.36 6.95 -4.42
N GLN A 374 3.40 5.67 -4.06
CA GLN A 374 3.12 4.57 -4.97
C GLN A 374 1.67 4.58 -5.47
N GLN A 375 0.72 4.87 -4.59
CA GLN A 375 -0.69 4.97 -4.96
C GLN A 375 -0.91 6.07 -6.00
N ILE A 376 -0.30 7.25 -5.79
CA ILE A 376 -0.34 8.35 -6.75
C ILE A 376 0.36 7.98 -8.06
N ASP A 377 1.51 7.30 -8.01
CA ASP A 377 2.22 6.85 -9.20
C ASP A 377 1.39 5.85 -10.02
N LEU A 378 0.69 4.94 -9.36
CA LEU A 378 -0.23 4.00 -10.02
C LEU A 378 -1.38 4.74 -10.68
N MET A 379 -2.01 5.68 -9.99
CA MET A 379 -3.07 6.53 -10.52
C MET A 379 -2.58 7.32 -11.76
N LEU A 380 -1.45 8.01 -11.65
CA LEU A 380 -0.88 8.79 -12.74
C LEU A 380 -0.53 7.91 -13.95
N ARG A 381 -0.04 6.71 -13.70
CA ARG A 381 0.24 5.73 -14.75
C ARG A 381 -1.03 5.29 -15.45
N GLY A 382 -2.08 4.92 -14.70
CA GLY A 382 -3.37 4.53 -15.27
C GLY A 382 -3.98 5.62 -16.13
N ILE A 383 -4.01 6.88 -15.66
CA ILE A 383 -4.53 8.02 -16.43
C ILE A 383 -3.67 8.27 -17.69
N ARG A 384 -2.34 8.19 -17.59
CA ARG A 384 -1.43 8.38 -18.71
C ARG A 384 -1.64 7.33 -19.79
N ASP A 385 -1.70 6.07 -19.38
CA ASP A 385 -1.78 4.92 -20.29
C ASP A 385 -3.19 4.78 -20.89
N ALA A 386 -4.23 5.34 -20.25
CA ALA A 386 -5.57 5.53 -20.83
C ALA A 386 -5.58 6.52 -22.02
N GLY A 387 -4.49 7.26 -22.25
CA GLY A 387 -4.29 8.11 -23.42
C GLY A 387 -4.65 9.59 -23.22
N PRO A 388 -4.60 10.37 -24.31
CA PRO A 388 -4.78 11.83 -24.26
C PRO A 388 -6.20 12.27 -23.86
N ASN A 389 -7.20 11.43 -24.05
CA ASN A 389 -8.59 11.65 -23.64
C ASN A 389 -9.02 10.46 -22.75
N PRO A 390 -8.60 10.43 -21.48
CA PRO A 390 -8.83 9.29 -20.63
C PRO A 390 -10.31 9.10 -20.31
N THR A 391 -10.75 7.86 -20.31
CA THR A 391 -12.05 7.43 -19.80
C THR A 391 -11.84 6.52 -18.60
N GLN A 392 -12.82 6.40 -17.71
CA GLN A 392 -12.76 5.48 -16.59
C GLN A 392 -12.60 4.02 -17.04
N GLU A 393 -13.24 3.62 -18.15
CA GLU A 393 -13.03 2.32 -18.79
C GLU A 393 -11.55 2.15 -19.23
N GLY A 394 -11.01 3.14 -19.98
CA GLY A 394 -9.61 3.12 -20.40
C GLY A 394 -8.63 3.13 -19.24
N PHE A 395 -8.97 3.77 -18.12
CA PHE A 395 -8.19 3.72 -16.88
C PHE A 395 -8.16 2.32 -16.28
N ARG A 396 -9.33 1.65 -16.16
CA ARG A 396 -9.42 0.26 -15.69
C ARG A 396 -8.60 -0.68 -16.57
N ASP A 397 -8.73 -0.54 -17.88
CA ASP A 397 -7.96 -1.32 -18.85
C ASP A 397 -6.45 -1.08 -18.72
N ALA A 398 -6.04 0.17 -18.55
CA ALA A 398 -4.63 0.55 -18.37
C ALA A 398 -4.05 -0.07 -17.09
N ILE A 399 -4.78 -0.04 -15.96
CA ILE A 399 -4.33 -0.67 -14.71
C ILE A 399 -4.25 -2.19 -14.89
N THR A 400 -5.28 -2.83 -15.44
CA THR A 400 -5.30 -4.30 -15.63
C THR A 400 -4.28 -4.81 -16.65
N ALA A 401 -3.74 -3.94 -17.49
CA ALA A 401 -2.64 -4.28 -18.40
C ALA A 401 -1.25 -4.30 -17.72
N LEU A 402 -1.14 -3.90 -16.45
CA LEU A 402 0.14 -3.88 -15.72
C LEU A 402 0.53 -5.28 -15.26
N SER A 403 1.02 -6.10 -16.18
CA SER A 403 1.41 -7.50 -15.92
C SER A 403 2.64 -7.67 -15.04
N SER A 404 3.37 -6.60 -14.73
CA SER A 404 4.48 -6.59 -13.79
C SER A 404 4.75 -5.18 -13.31
N MET A 405 4.91 -5.02 -12.01
CA MET A 405 5.38 -3.79 -11.40
C MET A 405 6.24 -4.11 -10.18
N HIS A 406 7.21 -3.24 -9.92
CA HIS A 406 7.95 -3.27 -8.67
C HIS A 406 7.24 -2.37 -7.67
N LEU A 407 6.98 -2.90 -6.49
CA LEU A 407 6.44 -2.13 -5.38
C LEU A 407 7.62 -1.57 -4.59
N GLY A 408 7.83 -0.25 -4.58
CA GLY A 408 8.97 0.38 -3.88
C GLY A 408 8.99 0.03 -2.40
N TYR A 409 7.84 0.04 -1.76
CA TYR A 409 7.67 -0.38 -0.37
C TYR A 409 7.41 -1.90 -0.21
N GLY A 410 7.57 -2.69 -1.27
CA GLY A 410 7.26 -4.12 -1.27
C GLY A 410 8.13 -4.92 -2.23
N GLY A 411 7.66 -6.13 -2.52
CA GLY A 411 8.22 -7.00 -3.55
C GLY A 411 7.72 -6.63 -4.95
N SER A 412 7.48 -7.63 -5.80
CA SER A 412 6.84 -7.45 -7.09
C SER A 412 5.32 -7.60 -6.99
N GLY A 413 4.64 -7.05 -7.98
CA GLY A 413 3.20 -7.11 -8.11
C GLY A 413 2.75 -7.06 -9.57
N SER A 414 1.47 -7.32 -9.80
CA SER A 414 0.85 -7.25 -11.12
C SER A 414 -0.65 -7.03 -11.02
N PHE A 415 -1.23 -6.56 -12.12
CA PHE A 415 -2.67 -6.57 -12.34
C PHE A 415 -2.97 -7.38 -13.61
N ALA A 416 -4.19 -7.89 -13.72
CA ALA A 416 -4.68 -8.58 -14.91
C ALA A 416 -6.22 -8.54 -14.93
N PRO A 417 -6.86 -8.85 -16.05
CA PRO A 417 -8.30 -9.05 -16.08
C PRO A 417 -8.74 -10.07 -15.01
N GLY A 418 -9.59 -9.66 -14.08
CA GLY A 418 -10.02 -10.47 -12.94
C GLY A 418 -9.02 -10.55 -11.77
N LYS A 419 -7.89 -9.81 -11.82
CA LYS A 419 -6.93 -9.63 -10.74
C LYS A 419 -6.71 -8.14 -10.51
N GLN A 420 -7.31 -7.61 -9.47
CA GLN A 420 -7.34 -6.18 -9.14
C GLN A 420 -6.56 -5.85 -7.86
N ASP A 421 -6.00 -6.85 -7.21
CA ASP A 421 -5.05 -6.75 -6.11
C ASP A 421 -3.60 -6.76 -6.63
N GLY A 422 -2.73 -5.91 -6.05
CA GLY A 422 -1.42 -5.62 -6.61
C GLY A 422 -0.33 -6.64 -6.26
N ALA A 423 -0.07 -6.87 -4.98
CA ALA A 423 1.09 -7.64 -4.52
C ALA A 423 1.04 -9.13 -4.91
N ASP A 424 2.19 -9.65 -5.38
CA ASP A 424 2.38 -11.05 -5.79
C ASP A 424 3.42 -11.78 -4.94
N GLU A 425 4.35 -11.05 -4.37
CA GLU A 425 5.46 -11.63 -3.60
C GLU A 425 5.34 -11.26 -2.13
N PHE A 426 5.60 -12.26 -1.30
CA PHE A 426 5.60 -12.16 0.16
C PHE A 426 6.91 -12.68 0.72
N ARG A 427 7.22 -12.29 1.94
CA ARG A 427 8.37 -12.75 2.71
C ARG A 427 7.95 -13.15 4.12
N VAL A 428 8.76 -13.97 4.78
CA VAL A 428 8.54 -14.31 6.18
C VAL A 428 9.44 -13.46 7.06
N VAL A 429 8.84 -12.86 8.06
CA VAL A 429 9.52 -12.08 9.10
C VAL A 429 9.23 -12.66 10.48
N ARG A 430 10.10 -12.38 11.43
CA ARG A 430 9.90 -12.72 12.84
C ARG A 430 10.08 -11.47 13.68
N TYR A 431 9.16 -11.23 14.61
CA TYR A 431 9.36 -10.20 15.62
C TYR A 431 10.42 -10.64 16.64
N ASP A 432 11.35 -9.76 16.95
CA ASP A 432 12.43 -9.92 17.92
C ASP A 432 12.26 -8.89 19.04
N ALA A 433 11.83 -9.36 20.21
CA ALA A 433 11.60 -8.51 21.38
C ALA A 433 12.87 -7.83 21.90
N ALA A 434 14.05 -8.43 21.68
CA ALA A 434 15.32 -7.86 22.15
C ALA A 434 15.70 -6.58 21.38
N THR A 435 15.33 -6.50 20.12
CA THR A 435 15.58 -5.34 19.24
C THR A 435 14.34 -4.52 18.99
N ASN A 436 13.17 -5.01 19.42
CA ASN A 436 11.84 -4.41 19.17
C ASN A 436 11.61 -4.12 17.68
N THR A 437 11.94 -5.10 16.84
CA THR A 437 11.81 -4.97 15.37
C THR A 437 11.55 -6.33 14.74
N PHE A 438 11.20 -6.28 13.44
CA PHE A 438 11.12 -7.49 12.63
C PHE A 438 12.46 -7.84 12.00
N VAL A 439 12.75 -9.14 11.90
CA VAL A 439 13.91 -9.68 11.21
C VAL A 439 13.46 -10.64 10.10
N GLU A 440 14.17 -10.67 8.99
CA GLU A 440 13.89 -11.60 7.90
C GLU A 440 14.12 -13.05 8.35
N VAL A 441 13.16 -13.92 8.01
CA VAL A 441 13.27 -15.39 8.14
C VAL A 441 13.41 -16.05 6.78
N ALA A 442 12.59 -15.62 5.81
CA ALA A 442 12.67 -16.09 4.42
C ALA A 442 12.47 -14.92 3.45
N PRO A 443 13.20 -14.92 2.33
CA PRO A 443 13.11 -13.86 1.33
C PRO A 443 11.78 -13.86 0.58
N TYR A 444 11.59 -12.86 -0.28
CA TYR A 444 10.42 -12.79 -1.15
C TYR A 444 10.25 -14.04 -2.02
N ALA A 445 9.02 -14.49 -2.07
CA ALA A 445 8.56 -15.57 -2.96
C ALA A 445 7.11 -15.30 -3.38
N VAL A 446 6.74 -15.75 -4.56
CA VAL A 446 5.35 -15.78 -5.01
C VAL A 446 4.61 -16.82 -4.17
N ALA A 447 3.51 -16.42 -3.52
CA ALA A 447 2.70 -17.30 -2.68
C ALA A 447 1.24 -16.83 -2.67
N GLY A 448 0.34 -17.69 -2.17
CA GLY A 448 -1.06 -17.33 -1.93
C GLY A 448 -1.98 -17.41 -3.15
N ARG A 449 -1.50 -17.88 -4.33
CA ARG A 449 -2.30 -17.94 -5.57
C ARG A 449 -2.45 -19.35 -6.11
#